data_79664f33b245b1a1a2e3c95503bc919b
#
_entry.id   79664f33b245b1a1a2e3c95503bc919b
#
_cell.length_a   1.000
_cell.length_b   1.000
_cell.length_c   1.000
_cell.angle_alpha   90.00
_cell.angle_beta   90.00
_cell.angle_gamma   90.00
#
_symmetry.space_group_name_H-M   'P 1'
#
loop_
_entity.id
_entity.type
_entity.pdbx_description
1 polymer ?
#
loop_
_entity_poly.entity_id
_entity_poly.type
_entity_poly.pdbx_seq_one_letter_code
_entity_poly.pdbx_strand_id
1 'polypeptide(L)'
;MGKKDTILLKVPKIIKIQKRTIISLAIALIIAVSGAVYTISKNKELKIELSAKNKMLKESEKTKQEMIDYFLIDFVTKTRTIYKERAFYDLQVSDKMYFLTDKAKEKLKKLFETSTDTKTILEKKFNTSVIIDSITEIEKNKKYQIFYEEIIFNNGKRIKSNYYNLIIDLEKSEKINFQKNPLGIIITDLDLKKIKRGAKWI
;
A
#
# COMPACT_ATOMS: atom_id res chain seq x y z
N MET A 1 -92.65 25.46 8.18
CA MET A 1 -91.52 24.77 8.86
C MET A 1 -90.36 24.74 7.90
N GLY A 2 -89.46 25.61 8.07
CA GLY A 2 -88.62 25.99 6.95
C GLY A 2 -87.15 25.74 7.10
N LYS A 3 -86.44 26.34 6.22
CA LYS A 3 -84.96 26.22 5.93
C LYS A 3 -84.03 26.36 7.15
N LYS A 4 -84.43 26.90 8.29
CA LYS A 4 -83.61 27.03 9.50
C LYS A 4 -83.30 25.69 10.19
N ASP A 5 -84.27 24.77 10.27
CA ASP A 5 -84.07 23.46 10.92
C ASP A 5 -83.10 22.56 10.19
N THR A 6 -83.03 22.70 8.84
CA THR A 6 -82.10 21.92 7.99
C THR A 6 -80.67 22.38 8.14
N ILE A 7 -80.41 23.64 8.49
CA ILE A 7 -79.05 24.19 8.70
C ILE A 7 -78.52 23.73 10.09
N LEU A 8 -79.35 23.75 11.12
CA LEU A 8 -78.99 23.32 12.48
C LEU A 8 -78.54 21.82 12.54
N LEU A 9 -79.20 20.97 11.76
CA LEU A 9 -78.80 19.52 11.63
C LEU A 9 -77.53 19.24 10.82
N LYS A 10 -77.13 20.16 9.92
CA LYS A 10 -75.91 20.03 9.13
C LYS A 10 -74.65 20.45 9.89
N VAL A 11 -74.69 21.38 10.78
CA VAL A 11 -73.55 21.92 11.56
C VAL A 11 -72.84 20.83 12.36
N PRO A 12 -73.47 19.96 13.16
CA PRO A 12 -72.80 18.91 13.91
C PRO A 12 -72.11 17.85 12.99
N LYS A 13 -72.66 17.58 11.80
CA LYS A 13 -72.06 16.68 10.82
C LYS A 13 -70.78 17.25 10.23
N ILE A 14 -70.78 18.54 9.90
CA ILE A 14 -69.62 19.24 9.35
C ILE A 14 -68.48 19.27 10.40
N ILE A 15 -68.80 19.59 11.65
CA ILE A 15 -67.85 19.61 12.75
C ILE A 15 -67.24 18.20 12.98
N LYS A 16 -68.04 17.13 12.88
CA LYS A 16 -67.58 15.75 13.03
C LYS A 16 -66.64 15.32 11.88
N ILE A 17 -66.90 15.76 10.66
CA ILE A 17 -66.03 15.51 9.51
C ILE A 17 -64.72 16.27 9.67
N GLN A 18 -64.74 17.56 10.04
CA GLN A 18 -63.55 18.38 10.24
C GLN A 18 -62.66 17.80 11.34
N LYS A 19 -63.20 17.35 12.46
CA LYS A 19 -62.42 16.68 13.53
C LYS A 19 -61.71 15.40 13.02
N ARG A 20 -62.42 14.57 12.23
CA ARG A 20 -61.81 13.36 11.64
C ARG A 20 -60.65 13.70 10.68
N THR A 21 -60.83 14.72 9.86
CA THR A 21 -59.79 15.18 8.91
C THR A 21 -58.58 15.72 9.67
N ILE A 22 -58.74 16.49 10.72
CA ILE A 22 -57.63 17.00 11.55
C ILE A 22 -56.89 15.86 12.24
N ILE A 23 -57.60 14.86 12.78
CA ILE A 23 -56.95 13.69 13.40
C ILE A 23 -56.16 12.89 12.37
N SER A 24 -56.71 12.65 11.18
CA SER A 24 -55.99 11.91 10.14
C SER A 24 -54.75 12.65 9.62
N LEU A 25 -54.81 13.97 9.49
CA LEU A 25 -53.66 14.80 9.16
C LEU A 25 -52.59 14.79 10.27
N ALA A 26 -52.98 14.83 11.52
CA ALA A 26 -52.06 14.75 12.64
C ALA A 26 -51.32 13.39 12.68
N ILE A 27 -52.01 12.28 12.43
CA ILE A 27 -51.44 10.95 12.35
C ILE A 27 -50.46 10.86 11.18
N ALA A 28 -50.83 11.36 9.99
CA ALA A 28 -49.97 11.39 8.83
C ALA A 28 -48.68 12.19 9.06
N LEU A 29 -48.79 13.33 9.75
CA LEU A 29 -47.65 14.16 10.12
C LEU A 29 -46.68 13.42 11.08
N ILE A 30 -47.22 12.73 12.09
CA ILE A 30 -46.43 11.95 13.04
C ILE A 30 -45.66 10.85 12.31
N ILE A 31 -46.30 10.13 11.40
CA ILE A 31 -45.66 9.09 10.57
C ILE A 31 -44.55 9.69 9.72
N ALA A 32 -44.80 10.81 9.06
CA ALA A 32 -43.81 11.47 8.20
C ALA A 32 -42.59 11.94 9.00
N VAL A 33 -42.80 12.57 10.16
CA VAL A 33 -41.71 13.03 11.06
C VAL A 33 -40.92 11.84 11.61
N SER A 34 -41.61 10.79 12.05
CA SER A 34 -40.93 9.57 12.55
C SER A 34 -40.08 8.90 11.46
N GLY A 35 -40.60 8.80 10.23
CA GLY A 35 -39.88 8.29 9.09
C GLY A 35 -38.65 9.14 8.74
N ALA A 36 -38.78 10.46 8.78
CA ALA A 36 -37.66 11.37 8.53
C ALA A 36 -36.55 11.22 9.59
N VAL A 37 -36.94 11.18 10.89
CA VAL A 37 -35.97 10.97 11.99
C VAL A 37 -35.25 9.64 11.86
N TYR A 38 -36.00 8.56 11.57
CA TYR A 38 -35.39 7.24 11.33
C TYR A 38 -34.37 7.25 10.19
N THR A 39 -34.75 7.87 9.05
CA THR A 39 -33.86 7.96 7.87
C THR A 39 -32.59 8.76 8.19
N ILE A 40 -32.70 9.88 8.90
CA ILE A 40 -31.55 10.71 9.30
C ILE A 40 -30.63 9.91 10.24
N SER A 41 -31.19 9.22 11.23
CA SER A 41 -30.44 8.39 12.17
C SER A 41 -29.69 7.26 11.44
N LYS A 42 -30.36 6.56 10.53
CA LYS A 42 -29.75 5.47 9.74
C LYS A 42 -28.65 5.96 8.81
N ASN A 43 -28.84 7.10 8.16
CA ASN A 43 -27.80 7.72 7.33
C ASN A 43 -26.58 8.15 8.14
N LYS A 44 -26.76 8.63 9.36
CA LYS A 44 -25.65 8.98 10.25
C LYS A 44 -24.87 7.74 10.67
N GLU A 45 -25.53 6.66 11.02
CA GLU A 45 -24.93 5.37 11.38
C GLU A 45 -24.09 4.81 10.21
N LEU A 46 -24.66 4.77 8.98
CA LEU A 46 -23.97 4.34 7.77
C LEU A 46 -22.73 5.19 7.45
N LYS A 47 -22.78 6.50 7.66
CA LYS A 47 -21.61 7.37 7.47
C LYS A 47 -20.50 7.06 8.46
N ILE A 48 -20.83 6.78 9.71
CA ILE A 48 -19.84 6.40 10.74
C ILE A 48 -19.19 5.06 10.37
N GLU A 49 -19.98 4.07 10.00
CA GLU A 49 -19.48 2.75 9.58
C GLU A 49 -18.56 2.84 8.35
N LEU A 50 -18.97 3.60 7.33
CA LEU A 50 -18.15 3.82 6.12
C LEU A 50 -16.84 4.53 6.46
N SER A 51 -16.85 5.52 7.34
CA SER A 51 -15.64 6.23 7.77
C SER A 51 -14.67 5.31 8.51
N ALA A 52 -15.18 4.47 9.41
CA ALA A 52 -14.37 3.48 10.13
C ALA A 52 -13.74 2.45 9.18
N LYS A 53 -14.52 1.93 8.21
CA LYS A 53 -14.04 0.99 7.19
C LYS A 53 -12.96 1.62 6.30
N ASN A 54 -13.14 2.86 5.88
CA ASN A 54 -12.14 3.58 5.09
C ASN A 54 -10.85 3.83 5.88
N LYS A 55 -10.94 4.10 7.18
CA LYS A 55 -9.76 4.22 8.04
C LYS A 55 -9.00 2.90 8.15
N MET A 56 -9.68 1.79 8.40
CA MET A 56 -9.07 0.45 8.45
C MET A 56 -8.39 0.07 7.13
N LEU A 57 -9.01 0.38 5.99
CA LEU A 57 -8.43 0.13 4.67
C LEU A 57 -7.12 0.91 4.47
N LYS A 58 -7.09 2.20 4.83
CA LYS A 58 -5.89 3.03 4.74
C LYS A 58 -4.76 2.51 5.64
N GLU A 59 -5.08 2.10 6.87
CA GLU A 59 -4.11 1.52 7.79
C GLU A 59 -3.55 0.19 7.26
N SER A 60 -4.40 -0.66 6.70
CA SER A 60 -3.99 -1.92 6.06
C SER A 60 -3.09 -1.69 4.83
N GLU A 61 -3.42 -0.71 3.98
CA GLU A 61 -2.58 -0.35 2.83
C GLU A 61 -1.22 0.20 3.27
N LYS A 62 -1.18 1.04 4.31
CA LYS A 62 0.06 1.58 4.88
C LYS A 62 0.95 0.46 5.42
N THR A 63 0.40 -0.44 6.22
CA THR A 63 1.13 -1.59 6.77
C THR A 63 1.72 -2.46 5.65
N LYS A 64 0.93 -2.71 4.59
CA LYS A 64 1.41 -3.47 3.43
C LYS A 64 2.58 -2.77 2.72
N GLN A 65 2.51 -1.45 2.55
CA GLN A 65 3.59 -0.68 1.93
C GLN A 65 4.86 -0.74 2.77
N GLU A 66 4.76 -0.57 4.09
CA GLU A 66 5.89 -0.69 5.02
C GLU A 66 6.56 -2.08 4.93
N MET A 67 5.78 -3.14 4.77
CA MET A 67 6.31 -4.50 4.59
C MET A 67 7.02 -4.67 3.25
N ILE A 68 6.53 -4.06 2.17
CA ILE A 68 7.19 -4.08 0.86
C ILE A 68 8.50 -3.30 0.93
N ASP A 69 8.51 -2.12 1.54
CA ASP A 69 9.71 -1.31 1.70
C ASP A 69 10.78 -2.08 2.49
N TYR A 70 10.40 -2.73 3.60
CA TYR A 70 11.30 -3.58 4.37
C TYR A 70 11.88 -4.74 3.52
N PHE A 71 11.03 -5.41 2.74
CA PHE A 71 11.46 -6.47 1.81
C PHE A 71 12.50 -5.96 0.79
N LEU A 72 12.25 -4.79 0.19
CA LEU A 72 13.15 -4.18 -0.78
C LEU A 72 14.47 -3.76 -0.15
N ILE A 73 14.44 -3.18 1.06
CA ILE A 73 15.65 -2.83 1.83
C ILE A 73 16.48 -4.08 2.11
N ASP A 74 15.84 -5.14 2.62
CA ASP A 74 16.51 -6.41 2.93
C ASP A 74 17.10 -7.06 1.67
N PHE A 75 16.36 -7.04 0.56
CA PHE A 75 16.82 -7.57 -0.73
C PHE A 75 18.06 -6.82 -1.21
N VAL A 76 18.02 -5.49 -1.30
CA VAL A 76 19.14 -4.68 -1.78
C VAL A 76 20.34 -4.81 -0.84
N THR A 77 20.13 -4.71 0.45
CA THR A 77 21.20 -4.81 1.45
C THR A 77 21.90 -6.16 1.35
N LYS A 78 21.16 -7.26 1.33
CA LYS A 78 21.77 -8.61 1.28
C LYS A 78 22.41 -8.95 -0.07
N THR A 79 21.86 -8.45 -1.16
CA THR A 79 22.45 -8.71 -2.48
C THR A 79 23.64 -7.80 -2.82
N ARG A 80 23.75 -6.64 -2.18
CA ARG A 80 24.81 -5.66 -2.46
C ARG A 80 25.86 -5.49 -1.37
N THR A 81 25.62 -6.04 -0.18
CA THR A 81 26.66 -6.11 0.85
C THR A 81 27.59 -7.30 0.59
N ILE A 82 28.83 -7.02 0.23
CA ILE A 82 29.83 -8.02 -0.09
C ILE A 82 30.79 -8.11 1.10
N TYR A 83 31.05 -9.33 1.54
CA TYR A 83 32.03 -9.62 2.60
C TYR A 83 33.34 -10.14 1.99
N LYS A 84 34.44 -9.98 2.70
CA LYS A 84 35.75 -10.54 2.30
C LYS A 84 35.69 -12.03 1.98
N GLU A 85 34.84 -12.75 2.70
CA GLU A 85 34.65 -14.19 2.55
C GLU A 85 33.53 -14.43 1.53
N ARG A 86 33.90 -14.88 0.36
CA ARG A 86 32.97 -15.14 -0.75
C ARG A 86 31.83 -16.09 -0.35
N ALA A 87 32.10 -17.08 0.49
CA ALA A 87 31.08 -18.05 0.93
C ALA A 87 29.89 -17.39 1.65
N PHE A 88 30.13 -16.37 2.46
CA PHE A 88 29.03 -15.61 3.10
C PHE A 88 28.20 -14.83 2.10
N TYR A 89 28.87 -14.21 1.13
CA TYR A 89 28.18 -13.48 0.08
C TYR A 89 27.32 -14.43 -0.78
N ASP A 90 27.89 -15.56 -1.23
CA ASP A 90 27.18 -16.54 -2.07
C ASP A 90 25.95 -17.10 -1.32
N LEU A 91 26.05 -17.35 -0.01
CA LEU A 91 24.93 -17.79 0.82
C LEU A 91 23.81 -16.75 0.88
N GLN A 92 24.14 -15.48 1.14
CA GLN A 92 23.15 -14.40 1.20
C GLN A 92 22.42 -14.18 -0.13
N VAL A 93 23.17 -14.23 -1.23
CA VAL A 93 22.59 -14.09 -2.57
C VAL A 93 21.69 -15.28 -2.88
N SER A 94 22.13 -16.51 -2.52
CA SER A 94 21.34 -17.73 -2.71
C SER A 94 19.97 -17.66 -2.02
N ASP A 95 19.92 -17.18 -0.80
CA ASP A 95 18.66 -17.00 -0.05
C ASP A 95 17.71 -16.04 -0.76
N LYS A 96 18.25 -15.02 -1.44
CA LYS A 96 17.43 -14.04 -2.17
C LYS A 96 16.96 -14.51 -3.55
N MET A 97 17.65 -15.49 -4.14
CA MET A 97 17.25 -16.10 -5.42
C MET A 97 15.84 -16.73 -5.36
N TYR A 98 15.37 -17.11 -4.17
CA TYR A 98 14.02 -17.64 -3.98
C TYR A 98 12.92 -16.64 -4.37
N PHE A 99 13.18 -15.34 -4.25
CA PHE A 99 12.23 -14.27 -4.54
C PHE A 99 12.27 -13.77 -5.99
N LEU A 100 13.05 -14.39 -6.86
CA LEU A 100 13.22 -13.95 -8.24
C LEU A 100 12.65 -14.98 -9.23
N THR A 101 12.04 -14.48 -10.30
CA THR A 101 11.79 -15.29 -11.50
C THR A 101 13.11 -15.68 -12.16
N ASP A 102 13.10 -16.69 -13.02
CA ASP A 102 14.32 -17.13 -13.69
C ASP A 102 14.94 -16.00 -14.55
N LYS A 103 14.11 -15.18 -15.20
CA LYS A 103 14.55 -13.97 -15.92
C LYS A 103 15.28 -12.99 -14.99
N ALA A 104 14.71 -12.73 -13.81
CA ALA A 104 15.32 -11.82 -12.84
C ALA A 104 16.61 -12.39 -12.25
N LYS A 105 16.68 -13.72 -12.03
CA LYS A 105 17.92 -14.43 -11.61
C LYS A 105 19.04 -14.25 -12.61
N GLU A 106 18.75 -14.43 -13.90
CA GLU A 106 19.76 -14.24 -14.96
C GLU A 106 20.25 -12.79 -15.01
N LYS A 107 19.34 -11.83 -14.91
CA LYS A 107 19.71 -10.41 -14.85
C LYS A 107 20.58 -10.11 -13.64
N LEU A 108 20.21 -10.60 -12.46
CA LEU A 108 20.97 -10.41 -11.24
C LEU A 108 22.38 -11.01 -11.37
N LYS A 109 22.51 -12.25 -11.89
CA LYS A 109 23.82 -12.87 -12.17
C LYS A 109 24.64 -12.02 -13.12
N LYS A 110 24.08 -11.59 -14.24
CA LYS A 110 24.79 -10.71 -15.18
C LYS A 110 25.26 -9.42 -14.53
N LEU A 111 24.45 -8.80 -13.70
CA LEU A 111 24.85 -7.61 -12.96
C LEU A 111 26.02 -7.85 -12.02
N PHE A 112 26.12 -9.02 -11.39
CA PHE A 112 27.23 -9.37 -10.52
C PHE A 112 28.47 -9.86 -11.26
N GLU A 113 28.31 -10.66 -12.30
CA GLU A 113 29.42 -11.23 -13.08
C GLU A 113 30.09 -10.22 -14.01
N THR A 114 29.28 -9.32 -14.59
CA THR A 114 29.76 -8.33 -15.56
C THR A 114 30.08 -6.96 -14.96
N SER A 115 29.60 -6.69 -13.73
CA SER A 115 29.95 -5.47 -13.04
C SER A 115 31.43 -5.49 -12.65
N THR A 116 32.23 -4.69 -13.33
CA THR A 116 33.67 -4.54 -13.06
C THR A 116 33.91 -4.21 -11.56
N ASP A 117 33.03 -3.45 -10.95
CA ASP A 117 33.13 -3.09 -9.54
C ASP A 117 32.96 -4.33 -8.64
N THR A 118 31.94 -5.18 -8.87
CA THR A 118 31.70 -6.38 -8.03
C THR A 118 32.86 -7.39 -8.14
N LYS A 119 33.31 -7.68 -9.37
CA LYS A 119 34.46 -8.56 -9.60
C LYS A 119 35.71 -8.05 -8.89
N THR A 120 36.03 -6.78 -9.06
CA THR A 120 37.18 -6.13 -8.40
C THR A 120 37.09 -6.16 -6.87
N ILE A 121 35.88 -5.97 -6.31
CA ILE A 121 35.64 -6.03 -4.86
C ILE A 121 35.94 -7.43 -4.34
N LEU A 122 35.43 -8.48 -5.00
CA LEU A 122 35.64 -9.86 -4.62
C LEU A 122 37.11 -10.29 -4.76
N GLU A 123 37.75 -9.94 -5.87
CA GLU A 123 39.18 -10.28 -6.12
C GLU A 123 40.11 -9.61 -5.11
N LYS A 124 39.87 -8.36 -4.77
CA LYS A 124 40.67 -7.60 -3.79
C LYS A 124 40.26 -7.84 -2.34
N LYS A 125 39.28 -8.70 -2.09
CA LYS A 125 38.73 -9.01 -0.75
C LYS A 125 38.30 -7.76 0.02
N PHE A 126 37.67 -6.82 -0.65
CA PHE A 126 37.08 -5.65 -0.05
C PHE A 126 35.71 -6.00 0.56
N ASN A 127 35.27 -5.19 1.53
CA ASN A 127 33.88 -5.24 2.03
C ASN A 127 33.08 -4.13 1.40
N THR A 128 31.77 -4.34 1.27
CA THR A 128 30.86 -3.23 0.96
C THR A 128 29.80 -3.09 2.06
N SER A 129 29.25 -1.90 2.14
CA SER A 129 28.05 -1.60 2.93
C SER A 129 27.11 -0.78 2.09
N VAL A 130 25.82 -0.96 2.29
CA VAL A 130 24.77 -0.28 1.50
C VAL A 130 24.02 0.66 2.43
N ILE A 131 23.81 1.88 1.95
CA ILE A 131 22.92 2.86 2.57
C ILE A 131 21.81 3.16 1.58
N ILE A 132 20.57 2.86 1.94
CA ILE A 132 19.39 3.20 1.13
C ILE A 132 19.06 4.67 1.36
N ASP A 133 19.07 5.46 0.31
CA ASP A 133 18.73 6.89 0.36
C ASP A 133 17.22 7.11 0.25
N SER A 134 16.56 6.39 -0.68
CA SER A 134 15.11 6.46 -0.86
C SER A 134 14.55 5.26 -1.60
N ILE A 135 13.28 4.98 -1.32
CA ILE A 135 12.44 4.03 -2.07
C ILE A 135 11.22 4.82 -2.54
N THR A 136 10.93 4.75 -3.83
CA THR A 136 9.80 5.44 -4.44
C THR A 136 8.98 4.44 -5.24
N GLU A 137 7.68 4.37 -4.96
CA GLU A 137 6.74 3.58 -5.74
C GLU A 137 6.43 4.32 -7.05
N ILE A 138 6.81 3.72 -8.20
CA ILE A 138 6.52 4.29 -9.54
C ILE A 138 5.14 3.83 -10.01
N GLU A 139 4.82 2.56 -9.80
CA GLU A 139 3.53 1.96 -10.12
C GLU A 139 3.01 1.19 -8.91
N LYS A 140 1.76 1.45 -8.52
CA LYS A 140 1.17 0.96 -7.26
C LYS A 140 1.34 -0.56 -7.08
N ASN A 141 2.08 -0.95 -6.07
CA ASN A 141 2.42 -2.33 -5.67
C ASN A 141 3.14 -3.17 -6.74
N LYS A 142 3.68 -2.55 -7.80
CA LYS A 142 4.29 -3.28 -8.92
C LYS A 142 5.70 -2.83 -9.24
N LYS A 143 5.98 -1.54 -9.23
CA LYS A 143 7.26 -1.02 -9.68
C LYS A 143 7.83 -0.02 -8.71
N TYR A 144 9.06 -0.24 -8.31
CA TYR A 144 9.78 0.54 -7.31
C TYR A 144 11.11 1.02 -7.84
N GLN A 145 11.48 2.24 -7.47
CA GLN A 145 12.78 2.83 -7.71
C GLN A 145 13.50 3.01 -6.38
N ILE A 146 14.72 2.48 -6.31
CA ILE A 146 15.54 2.48 -5.10
C ILE A 146 16.84 3.21 -5.41
N PHE A 147 17.11 4.25 -4.65
CA PHE A 147 18.40 4.93 -4.70
C PHE A 147 19.23 4.51 -3.50
N TYR A 148 20.48 4.13 -3.75
CA TYR A 148 21.37 3.73 -2.69
C TYR A 148 22.83 4.08 -2.97
N GLU A 149 23.59 4.25 -1.89
CA GLU A 149 25.04 4.38 -1.86
C GLU A 149 25.65 3.02 -1.49
N GLU A 150 26.59 2.56 -2.27
CA GLU A 150 27.47 1.42 -1.96
C GLU A 150 28.82 1.94 -1.54
N ILE A 151 29.20 1.71 -0.29
CA ILE A 151 30.46 2.14 0.28
C ILE A 151 31.41 0.96 0.29
N ILE A 152 32.60 1.15 -0.28
CA ILE A 152 33.65 0.14 -0.38
C ILE A 152 34.70 0.40 0.70
N PHE A 153 35.02 -0.64 1.46
CA PHE A 153 35.99 -0.62 2.54
C PHE A 153 37.16 -1.55 2.30
N ASN A 154 38.34 -1.12 2.68
CA ASN A 154 39.52 -1.97 2.84
C ASN A 154 40.06 -1.82 4.26
N ASN A 155 40.14 -2.95 4.98
CA ASN A 155 40.60 -2.96 6.38
C ASN A 155 39.94 -1.88 7.25
N GLY A 156 38.63 -1.72 7.14
CA GLY A 156 37.84 -0.77 7.90
C GLY A 156 37.88 0.69 7.40
N LYS A 157 38.76 1.01 6.44
CA LYS A 157 38.83 2.35 5.86
C LYS A 157 37.96 2.45 4.62
N ARG A 158 37.11 3.50 4.52
CA ARG A 158 36.34 3.83 3.33
C ARG A 158 37.30 4.21 2.19
N ILE A 159 37.19 3.51 1.06
CA ILE A 159 38.02 3.78 -0.13
C ILE A 159 37.24 4.55 -1.17
N LYS A 160 35.99 4.13 -1.41
CA LYS A 160 35.17 4.63 -2.52
C LYS A 160 33.70 4.50 -2.18
N SER A 161 32.90 5.35 -2.81
CA SER A 161 31.43 5.19 -2.85
C SER A 161 30.95 5.22 -4.28
N ASN A 162 29.98 4.37 -4.55
CA ASN A 162 29.24 4.33 -5.80
C ASN A 162 27.77 4.60 -5.50
N TYR A 163 27.09 5.33 -6.37
CA TYR A 163 25.68 5.62 -6.26
C TYR A 163 24.93 4.88 -7.35
N TYR A 164 23.81 4.29 -6.98
CA TYR A 164 23.02 3.47 -7.88
C TYR A 164 21.54 3.86 -7.84
N ASN A 165 20.91 3.68 -8.99
CA ASN A 165 19.48 3.66 -9.17
C ASN A 165 19.07 2.26 -9.59
N LEU A 166 18.28 1.58 -8.77
CA LEU A 166 17.76 0.25 -9.02
C LEU A 166 16.25 0.32 -9.22
N ILE A 167 15.77 -0.16 -10.35
CA ILE A 167 14.35 -0.33 -10.63
C ILE A 167 14.01 -1.80 -10.45
N ILE A 168 12.96 -2.10 -9.70
CA ILE A 168 12.48 -3.45 -9.42
C ILE A 168 11.02 -3.55 -9.81
N ASP A 169 10.68 -4.56 -10.61
CA ASP A 169 9.31 -4.93 -10.90
C ASP A 169 8.88 -6.10 -10.01
N LEU A 170 7.73 -5.94 -9.35
CA LEU A 170 7.14 -6.90 -8.41
C LEU A 170 5.84 -7.46 -8.95
N GLU A 171 5.60 -8.75 -8.72
CA GLU A 171 4.32 -9.40 -8.96
C GLU A 171 3.90 -10.23 -7.75
N LYS A 172 2.61 -10.57 -7.69
CA LYS A 172 2.11 -11.54 -6.72
C LYS A 172 2.56 -12.94 -7.14
N SER A 173 3.14 -13.68 -6.21
CA SER A 173 3.44 -15.08 -6.40
C SER A 173 2.21 -15.92 -6.05
N GLU A 174 1.85 -16.88 -6.90
CA GLU A 174 0.84 -17.88 -6.57
C GLU A 174 1.32 -18.85 -5.47
N LYS A 175 2.63 -18.97 -5.31
CA LYS A 175 3.27 -19.82 -4.30
C LYS A 175 3.56 -19.02 -3.05
N ILE A 176 2.58 -18.92 -2.16
CA ILE A 176 2.77 -18.34 -0.83
C ILE A 176 3.44 -19.39 0.07
N ASN A 177 4.60 -19.05 0.59
CA ASN A 177 5.25 -19.81 1.65
C ASN A 177 5.40 -18.91 2.87
N PHE A 178 4.58 -19.14 3.90
CA PHE A 178 4.53 -18.30 5.09
C PHE A 178 5.87 -18.16 5.83
N GLN A 179 6.76 -19.15 5.71
CA GLN A 179 8.08 -19.09 6.33
C GLN A 179 9.10 -18.30 5.50
N LYS A 180 9.08 -18.47 4.17
CA LYS A 180 10.09 -17.88 3.26
C LYS A 180 9.58 -16.63 2.54
N ASN A 181 8.31 -16.60 2.14
CA ASN A 181 7.70 -15.49 1.40
C ASN A 181 6.30 -15.17 1.92
N PRO A 182 6.18 -14.60 3.14
CA PRO A 182 4.89 -14.29 3.76
C PRO A 182 4.09 -13.24 2.99
N LEU A 183 4.76 -12.39 2.22
CA LEU A 183 4.12 -11.36 1.40
C LEU A 183 3.55 -11.91 0.08
N GLY A 184 3.97 -13.12 -0.33
CA GLY A 184 3.63 -13.66 -1.65
C GLY A 184 4.08 -12.74 -2.79
N ILE A 185 5.28 -12.16 -2.69
CA ILE A 185 5.84 -11.24 -3.68
C ILE A 185 7.01 -11.92 -4.39
N ILE A 186 7.09 -11.71 -5.70
CA ILE A 186 8.21 -12.17 -6.53
C ILE A 186 8.73 -11.01 -7.37
N ILE A 187 10.03 -10.92 -7.50
CA ILE A 187 10.71 -9.96 -8.37
C ILE A 187 10.75 -10.55 -9.78
N THR A 188 10.13 -9.87 -10.73
CA THR A 188 10.04 -10.33 -12.13
C THR A 188 11.08 -9.69 -13.04
N ASP A 189 11.50 -8.49 -12.71
CA ASP A 189 12.54 -7.77 -13.43
C ASP A 189 13.32 -6.84 -12.51
N LEU A 190 14.56 -6.53 -12.91
CA LEU A 190 15.40 -5.54 -12.23
C LEU A 190 16.34 -4.86 -13.25
N ASP A 191 16.53 -3.54 -13.08
CA ASP A 191 17.45 -2.72 -13.87
C ASP A 191 18.29 -1.85 -12.93
N LEU A 192 19.61 -1.95 -13.04
CA LEU A 192 20.56 -1.26 -12.19
C LEU A 192 21.41 -0.29 -13.03
N LYS A 193 21.39 0.98 -12.62
CA LYS A 193 22.21 2.02 -13.25
C LYS A 193 23.11 2.69 -12.22
N LYS A 194 24.39 2.76 -12.53
CA LYS A 194 25.32 3.59 -11.77
C LYS A 194 25.10 5.06 -12.11
N ILE A 195 25.02 5.90 -11.10
CA ILE A 195 24.76 7.32 -11.24
C ILE A 195 25.88 8.16 -10.63
N LYS A 196 25.96 9.44 -10.99
CA LYS A 196 26.90 10.37 -10.35
C LYS A 196 26.29 10.92 -9.07
N ARG A 197 27.12 11.17 -8.04
CA ARG A 197 26.68 11.87 -6.81
C ARG A 197 26.07 13.23 -7.18
N GLY A 198 24.90 13.55 -6.69
CA GLY A 198 24.23 14.82 -6.94
C GLY A 198 23.45 14.91 -8.26
N ALA A 199 23.29 13.82 -9.03
CA ALA A 199 22.25 13.74 -10.03
C ALA A 199 20.90 13.84 -9.31
N LYS A 200 20.25 15.01 -9.43
CA LYS A 200 18.94 15.24 -8.85
C LYS A 200 17.96 14.20 -9.40
N TRP A 201 17.25 13.63 -8.49
CA TRP A 201 16.12 12.75 -8.69
C TRP A 201 15.03 13.52 -9.46
N ILE A 202 14.89 13.29 -10.75
CA ILE A 202 13.78 13.78 -11.58
C ILE A 202 12.79 12.65 -11.75
#